data_03578bc0b423aa2e9e72ca81fca11b7f
#
_entry.id   03578bc0b423aa2e9e72ca81fca11b7f
#
_cell.length_a   1.000
_cell.length_b   1.000
_cell.length_c   1.000
_cell.angle_alpha   90.00
_cell.angle_beta   90.00
_cell.angle_gamma   90.00
#
_symmetry.space_group_name_H-M   'P 1'
#
loop_
_entity.id
_entity.type
_entity.pdbx_description
1 polymer ?
#
loop_
_entity_poly.entity_id
_entity_poly.type
_entity_poly.pdbx_seq_one_letter_code
_entity_poly.pdbx_strand_id
1 'polypeptide(L)'
;MEDLRIAVIGLGLRRNLATAAHRPGRGSVVAAVADLDPQIRAKVPELYEGAVAVDDYRRLLEDPSIDAVIVATPDDTHEAIACEALEAGKPVYVEKPLGISVEQCDTILRTAYKTGTRLYVGHNMRHMGVVRLMRDIIARGEIGEPKTVWVRHFVSYGGDYYFKDWHADRTRTTGLLLQKAAHDLDVVHWLAGGYTKRVNALGDLMVYGDLPRREPDTPRPDGWLKEFDWPPTERHDLHHVVDVEDVSVMNMQLDNGVIAAYQQCHFSPDYFRNYTVIGTEGRLENFGDSPGDEVRVWNTGPTGYRKDADIVYRVPEATGSHGGADERIIGEFCRFVREGGVTDTSPVAARMSVAAGALATRSLREGGVPYDVPELEPELLAYFDGGQLPREAGE
;
A
#
# COMPACT_ATOMS: atom_id res chain seq x y z
N MET A 1 -21.02 22.24 -5.37
CA MET A 1 -19.68 21.92 -5.97
C MET A 1 -19.95 20.86 -7.01
N GLU A 2 -19.46 21.02 -8.21
CA GLU A 2 -19.62 20.01 -9.27
C GLU A 2 -18.84 18.75 -8.91
N ASP A 3 -19.40 17.56 -9.23
CA ASP A 3 -18.75 16.30 -8.95
C ASP A 3 -17.54 16.10 -9.87
N LEU A 4 -16.40 15.67 -9.32
CA LEU A 4 -15.26 15.19 -10.13
C LEU A 4 -15.67 13.92 -10.87
N ARG A 5 -15.44 13.90 -12.16
CA ARG A 5 -15.68 12.76 -13.02
C ARG A 5 -14.44 11.86 -13.07
N ILE A 6 -14.49 10.77 -12.33
CA ILE A 6 -13.35 9.87 -12.13
C ILE A 6 -13.46 8.66 -13.06
N ALA A 7 -12.39 8.36 -13.79
CA ALA A 7 -12.22 7.10 -14.48
C ALA A 7 -11.49 6.09 -13.57
N VAL A 8 -11.95 4.84 -13.54
CA VAL A 8 -11.30 3.75 -12.81
C VAL A 8 -10.71 2.76 -13.80
N ILE A 9 -9.42 2.49 -13.71
CA ILE A 9 -8.71 1.51 -14.52
C ILE A 9 -8.40 0.28 -13.65
N GLY A 10 -9.07 -0.84 -13.94
CA GLY A 10 -9.08 -2.05 -13.12
C GLY A 10 -10.16 -2.01 -12.02
N LEU A 11 -11.16 -2.88 -12.12
CA LEU A 11 -12.25 -2.99 -11.14
C LEU A 11 -12.24 -4.38 -10.46
N GLY A 12 -11.06 -4.90 -10.17
CA GLY A 12 -10.85 -6.20 -9.55
C GLY A 12 -10.94 -6.18 -8.02
N LEU A 13 -9.87 -6.58 -7.35
CA LEU A 13 -9.80 -6.73 -5.89
C LEU A 13 -10.03 -5.42 -5.12
N ARG A 14 -9.69 -4.27 -5.70
CA ARG A 14 -9.83 -2.94 -5.08
C ARG A 14 -11.10 -2.19 -5.48
N ARG A 15 -12.15 -2.91 -5.90
CA ARG A 15 -13.46 -2.33 -6.25
C ARG A 15 -14.02 -1.38 -5.18
N ASN A 16 -13.70 -1.60 -3.90
CA ASN A 16 -14.12 -0.73 -2.80
C ASN A 16 -13.67 0.73 -2.97
N LEU A 17 -12.51 0.98 -3.61
CA LEU A 17 -12.08 2.35 -3.93
C LEU A 17 -13.02 3.04 -4.91
N ALA A 18 -13.42 2.34 -5.98
CA ALA A 18 -14.40 2.87 -6.93
C ALA A 18 -15.74 3.16 -6.24
N THR A 19 -16.18 2.27 -5.34
CA THR A 19 -17.38 2.49 -4.54
C THR A 19 -17.24 3.73 -3.64
N ALA A 20 -16.09 3.92 -2.98
CA ALA A 20 -15.81 5.10 -2.18
C ALA A 20 -15.73 6.40 -3.02
N ALA A 21 -15.32 6.29 -4.28
CA ALA A 21 -15.25 7.41 -5.23
C ALA A 21 -16.61 7.76 -5.86
N HIS A 22 -17.57 6.83 -5.88
CA HIS A 22 -18.89 7.08 -6.46
C HIS A 22 -19.85 7.66 -5.42
N ARG A 23 -19.87 8.98 -5.32
CA ARG A 23 -20.72 9.75 -4.40
C ARG A 23 -21.47 10.88 -5.12
N PRO A 24 -22.44 10.55 -5.98
CA PRO A 24 -23.18 11.53 -6.78
C PRO A 24 -23.76 12.67 -5.93
N GLY A 25 -23.52 13.91 -6.34
CA GLY A 25 -23.93 15.12 -5.61
C GLY A 25 -23.13 15.41 -4.34
N ARG A 26 -22.04 14.62 -4.07
CA ARG A 26 -21.18 14.78 -2.87
C ARG A 26 -19.71 14.96 -3.21
N GLY A 27 -19.41 15.35 -4.43
CA GLY A 27 -18.09 15.79 -4.86
C GLY A 27 -17.35 14.86 -5.80
N SER A 28 -17.82 13.63 -6.07
CA SER A 28 -17.19 12.75 -7.05
C SER A 28 -18.14 11.68 -7.57
N VAL A 29 -17.97 11.32 -8.85
CA VAL A 29 -18.66 10.20 -9.49
C VAL A 29 -17.69 9.35 -10.29
N VAL A 30 -17.87 8.04 -10.26
CA VAL A 30 -17.24 7.15 -11.24
C VAL A 30 -18.00 7.34 -12.55
N ALA A 31 -17.34 8.00 -13.50
CA ALA A 31 -17.93 8.32 -14.82
C ALA A 31 -17.60 7.25 -15.87
N ALA A 32 -16.49 6.53 -15.68
CA ALA A 32 -16.08 5.47 -16.59
C ALA A 32 -15.21 4.43 -15.89
N VAL A 33 -15.22 3.21 -16.43
CA VAL A 33 -14.39 2.10 -15.97
C VAL A 33 -13.73 1.43 -17.17
N ALA A 34 -12.42 1.18 -17.08
CA ALA A 34 -11.71 0.32 -18.01
C ALA A 34 -11.33 -0.98 -17.31
N ASP A 35 -11.69 -2.12 -17.91
CA ASP A 35 -11.30 -3.45 -17.43
C ASP A 35 -11.20 -4.41 -18.61
N LEU A 36 -10.24 -5.33 -18.56
CA LEU A 36 -10.07 -6.35 -19.61
C LEU A 36 -11.15 -7.44 -19.56
N ASP A 37 -11.70 -7.69 -18.37
CA ASP A 37 -12.73 -8.72 -18.16
C ASP A 37 -14.12 -8.22 -18.64
N PRO A 38 -14.72 -8.85 -19.67
CA PRO A 38 -16.04 -8.48 -20.16
C PRO A 38 -17.16 -8.67 -19.13
N GLN A 39 -16.98 -9.61 -18.17
CA GLN A 39 -17.97 -9.85 -17.13
C GLN A 39 -17.97 -8.71 -16.10
N ILE A 40 -16.81 -8.14 -15.81
CA ILE A 40 -16.68 -6.95 -14.96
C ILE A 40 -17.31 -5.76 -15.67
N ARG A 41 -16.96 -5.53 -16.94
CA ARG A 41 -17.54 -4.43 -17.74
C ARG A 41 -19.06 -4.47 -17.81
N ALA A 42 -19.64 -5.65 -17.95
CA ALA A 42 -21.11 -5.83 -18.01
C ALA A 42 -21.84 -5.38 -16.72
N LYS A 43 -21.15 -5.40 -15.58
CA LYS A 43 -21.72 -5.01 -14.27
C LYS A 43 -21.59 -3.50 -13.98
N VAL A 44 -20.80 -2.77 -14.74
CA VAL A 44 -20.52 -1.34 -14.49
C VAL A 44 -21.77 -0.47 -14.44
N PRO A 45 -22.74 -0.58 -15.38
CA PRO A 45 -23.95 0.23 -15.34
C PRO A 45 -24.84 -0.01 -14.13
N GLU A 46 -24.82 -1.23 -13.58
CA GLU A 46 -25.56 -1.57 -12.36
C GLU A 46 -24.88 -1.05 -11.09
N LEU A 47 -23.53 -1.00 -11.09
CA LEU A 47 -22.73 -0.55 -9.95
C LEU A 47 -22.61 0.97 -9.88
N TYR A 48 -22.50 1.63 -11.03
CA TYR A 48 -22.25 3.06 -11.15
C TYR A 48 -23.17 3.64 -12.22
N GLU A 49 -24.31 4.21 -11.81
CA GLU A 49 -25.31 4.76 -12.73
C GLU A 49 -24.71 5.81 -13.66
N GLY A 50 -24.88 5.62 -14.95
CA GLY A 50 -24.37 6.52 -15.98
C GLY A 50 -22.89 6.34 -16.34
N ALA A 51 -22.18 5.41 -15.71
CA ALA A 51 -20.78 5.12 -16.03
C ALA A 51 -20.64 4.34 -17.35
N VAL A 52 -19.61 4.69 -18.13
CA VAL A 52 -19.24 4.00 -19.38
C VAL A 52 -18.21 2.92 -19.06
N ALA A 53 -18.34 1.73 -19.69
CA ALA A 53 -17.37 0.64 -19.59
C ALA A 53 -16.61 0.45 -20.91
N VAL A 54 -15.28 0.38 -20.84
CA VAL A 54 -14.38 0.17 -22.00
C VAL A 54 -13.38 -0.94 -21.73
N ASP A 55 -12.79 -1.48 -22.77
CA ASP A 55 -11.73 -2.50 -22.70
C ASP A 55 -10.32 -1.89 -22.82
N ASP A 56 -10.19 -0.70 -23.41
CA ASP A 56 -8.92 0.03 -23.50
C ASP A 56 -9.02 1.35 -22.72
N TYR A 57 -8.21 1.47 -21.66
CA TYR A 57 -8.16 2.64 -20.79
C TYR A 57 -7.70 3.92 -21.51
N ARG A 58 -6.95 3.81 -22.62
CA ARG A 58 -6.46 4.98 -23.38
C ARG A 58 -7.59 5.85 -23.87
N ARG A 59 -8.74 5.22 -24.21
CA ARG A 59 -9.95 5.95 -24.58
C ARG A 59 -10.47 6.86 -23.48
N LEU A 60 -10.21 6.50 -22.20
CA LEU A 60 -10.58 7.33 -21.05
C LEU A 60 -9.60 8.47 -20.82
N LEU A 61 -8.32 8.26 -21.15
CA LEU A 61 -7.30 9.32 -21.05
C LEU A 61 -7.52 10.43 -22.10
N GLU A 62 -8.05 10.07 -23.27
CA GLU A 62 -8.40 11.00 -24.34
C GLU A 62 -9.72 11.76 -24.10
N ASP A 63 -10.57 11.29 -23.18
CA ASP A 63 -11.86 11.91 -22.88
C ASP A 63 -11.68 13.20 -22.04
N PRO A 64 -12.00 14.40 -22.61
CA PRO A 64 -11.86 15.65 -21.86
C PRO A 64 -12.85 15.79 -20.71
N SER A 65 -13.90 14.97 -20.64
CA SER A 65 -14.88 14.99 -19.57
C SER A 65 -14.41 14.24 -18.31
N ILE A 66 -13.27 13.54 -18.36
CA ILE A 66 -12.67 12.87 -17.20
C ILE A 66 -11.69 13.82 -16.51
N ASP A 67 -11.93 14.09 -15.23
CA ASP A 67 -11.14 15.01 -14.41
C ASP A 67 -9.93 14.33 -13.72
N ALA A 68 -10.04 13.04 -13.41
CA ALA A 68 -9.01 12.28 -12.71
C ALA A 68 -9.12 10.77 -12.94
N VAL A 69 -8.06 10.05 -12.67
CA VAL A 69 -7.95 8.59 -12.89
C VAL A 69 -7.56 7.88 -11.61
N ILE A 70 -8.18 6.72 -11.33
CA ILE A 70 -7.76 5.76 -10.32
C ILE A 70 -7.21 4.53 -11.02
N VAL A 71 -5.94 4.19 -10.78
CA VAL A 71 -5.28 2.97 -11.29
C VAL A 71 -5.28 1.93 -10.18
N ALA A 72 -6.01 0.82 -10.39
CA ALA A 72 -6.16 -0.27 -9.45
C ALA A 72 -5.99 -1.65 -10.15
N THR A 73 -5.06 -1.68 -11.09
CA THR A 73 -4.65 -2.84 -11.89
C THR A 73 -3.57 -3.67 -11.15
N PRO A 74 -3.10 -4.81 -11.67
CA PRO A 74 -1.95 -5.51 -11.12
C PRO A 74 -0.68 -4.64 -11.11
N ASP A 75 0.16 -4.87 -10.10
CA ASP A 75 1.29 -4.02 -9.70
C ASP A 75 2.29 -3.74 -10.85
N ASP A 76 2.56 -4.75 -11.69
CA ASP A 76 3.48 -4.67 -12.83
C ASP A 76 3.02 -3.70 -13.93
N THR A 77 1.75 -3.32 -13.94
CA THR A 77 1.16 -2.43 -14.95
C THR A 77 1.12 -0.95 -14.51
N HIS A 78 1.41 -0.66 -13.25
CA HIS A 78 1.23 0.67 -12.67
C HIS A 78 2.08 1.72 -13.37
N GLU A 79 3.37 1.42 -13.69
CA GLU A 79 4.27 2.37 -14.35
C GLU A 79 3.69 2.87 -15.67
N ALA A 80 3.35 1.94 -16.58
CA ALA A 80 2.88 2.30 -17.91
C ALA A 80 1.59 3.12 -17.86
N ILE A 81 0.60 2.65 -17.09
CA ILE A 81 -0.71 3.31 -17.00
C ILE A 81 -0.61 4.66 -16.30
N ALA A 82 0.15 4.77 -15.21
CA ALA A 82 0.33 6.02 -14.49
C ALA A 82 1.06 7.06 -15.34
N CYS A 83 2.13 6.68 -16.04
CA CYS A 83 2.85 7.59 -16.92
C CYS A 83 1.97 8.09 -18.09
N GLU A 84 1.22 7.21 -18.76
CA GLU A 84 0.30 7.60 -19.82
C GLU A 84 -0.80 8.56 -19.30
N ALA A 85 -1.33 8.32 -18.09
CA ALA A 85 -2.32 9.20 -17.47
C ALA A 85 -1.74 10.59 -17.13
N LEU A 86 -0.53 10.62 -16.56
CA LEU A 86 0.19 11.86 -16.24
C LEU A 86 0.52 12.68 -17.50
N GLU A 87 0.96 12.03 -18.58
CA GLU A 87 1.24 12.63 -19.89
C GLU A 87 -0.01 13.17 -20.56
N ALA A 88 -1.16 12.52 -20.35
CA ALA A 88 -2.48 13.01 -20.80
C ALA A 88 -3.02 14.16 -19.94
N GLY A 89 -2.26 14.64 -18.93
CA GLY A 89 -2.66 15.71 -18.03
C GLY A 89 -3.75 15.32 -17.03
N LYS A 90 -4.00 14.02 -16.81
CA LYS A 90 -4.99 13.53 -15.85
C LYS A 90 -4.35 13.32 -14.47
N PRO A 91 -4.77 14.03 -13.42
CA PRO A 91 -4.41 13.71 -12.05
C PRO A 91 -4.68 12.23 -11.77
N VAL A 92 -3.68 11.54 -11.21
CA VAL A 92 -3.77 10.09 -11.05
C VAL A 92 -3.60 9.66 -9.59
N TYR A 93 -4.50 8.79 -9.13
CA TYR A 93 -4.34 7.95 -7.96
C TYR A 93 -3.81 6.58 -8.40
N VAL A 94 -2.64 6.19 -7.93
CA VAL A 94 -2.08 4.86 -8.17
C VAL A 94 -2.21 4.03 -6.91
N GLU A 95 -2.81 2.84 -7.01
CA GLU A 95 -2.79 1.89 -5.89
C GLU A 95 -1.36 1.51 -5.51
N LYS A 96 -1.19 1.09 -4.24
CA LYS A 96 0.09 0.58 -3.79
C LYS A 96 0.32 -0.87 -4.30
N PRO A 97 1.57 -1.25 -4.52
CA PRO A 97 2.80 -0.43 -4.51
C PRO A 97 2.84 0.51 -5.72
N LEU A 98 3.55 1.62 -5.62
CA LEU A 98 3.68 2.58 -6.73
C LEU A 98 4.24 1.93 -8.00
N GLY A 99 5.14 0.97 -7.87
CA GLY A 99 5.71 0.13 -8.91
C GLY A 99 6.33 -1.12 -8.29
N ILE A 100 6.86 -2.01 -9.11
CA ILE A 100 7.50 -3.25 -8.65
C ILE A 100 9.05 -3.16 -8.62
N SER A 101 9.61 -2.00 -8.93
CA SER A 101 11.04 -1.71 -8.79
C SER A 101 11.29 -0.23 -8.46
N VAL A 102 12.51 0.09 -8.06
CA VAL A 102 12.94 1.48 -7.80
C VAL A 102 12.84 2.30 -9.08
N GLU A 103 13.31 1.74 -10.18
CA GLU A 103 13.36 2.38 -11.50
C GLU A 103 11.96 2.75 -12.00
N GLN A 104 10.97 1.85 -11.82
CA GLN A 104 9.59 2.14 -12.18
C GLN A 104 9.02 3.30 -11.36
N CYS A 105 9.26 3.31 -10.04
CA CYS A 105 8.84 4.42 -9.19
C CYS A 105 9.50 5.73 -9.63
N ASP A 106 10.80 5.71 -9.90
CA ASP A 106 11.54 6.90 -10.33
C ASP A 106 11.03 7.41 -11.69
N THR A 107 10.64 6.52 -12.61
CA THR A 107 10.00 6.88 -13.89
C THR A 107 8.67 7.60 -13.67
N ILE A 108 7.81 7.07 -12.82
CA ILE A 108 6.50 7.68 -12.50
C ILE A 108 6.70 9.07 -11.86
N LEU A 109 7.61 9.16 -10.88
CA LEU A 109 7.92 10.43 -10.21
C LEU A 109 8.44 11.49 -11.19
N ARG A 110 9.40 11.12 -12.06
CA ARG A 110 9.94 12.02 -13.10
C ARG A 110 8.86 12.44 -14.10
N THR A 111 7.93 11.54 -14.47
CA THR A 111 6.82 11.87 -15.36
C THR A 111 5.88 12.88 -14.72
N ALA A 112 5.49 12.68 -13.46
CA ALA A 112 4.67 13.64 -12.73
C ALA A 112 5.37 15.00 -12.61
N TYR A 113 6.66 15.00 -12.28
CA TYR A 113 7.48 16.21 -12.21
C TYR A 113 7.57 16.96 -13.55
N LYS A 114 7.79 16.22 -14.66
CA LYS A 114 7.91 16.76 -16.02
C LYS A 114 6.62 17.39 -16.54
N THR A 115 5.50 16.68 -16.33
CA THR A 115 4.18 17.10 -16.82
C THR A 115 3.53 18.15 -15.92
N GLY A 116 3.95 18.24 -14.65
CA GLY A 116 3.26 19.05 -13.63
C GLY A 116 1.88 18.48 -13.27
N THR A 117 1.58 17.25 -13.71
CA THR A 117 0.32 16.57 -13.41
C THR A 117 0.39 15.91 -12.03
N ARG A 118 -0.68 16.03 -11.26
CA ARG A 118 -0.72 15.58 -9.87
C ARG A 118 -0.71 14.06 -9.74
N LEU A 119 0.22 13.54 -8.96
CA LEU A 119 0.37 12.13 -8.60
C LEU A 119 -0.01 11.90 -7.14
N TYR A 120 -0.93 10.97 -6.89
CA TYR A 120 -1.35 10.54 -5.56
C TYR A 120 -1.15 9.02 -5.43
N VAL A 121 -0.77 8.52 -4.26
CA VAL A 121 -0.50 7.08 -4.06
C VAL A 121 -1.36 6.49 -2.95
N GLY A 122 -1.84 5.27 -3.16
CA GLY A 122 -2.83 4.57 -2.37
C GLY A 122 -2.33 3.95 -1.05
N HIS A 123 -1.50 4.64 -0.27
CA HIS A 123 -1.07 4.16 1.05
C HIS A 123 -2.17 4.35 2.12
N ASN A 124 -3.27 3.59 1.98
CA ASN A 124 -4.47 3.72 2.80
C ASN A 124 -4.23 3.47 4.30
N MET A 125 -3.18 2.75 4.70
CA MET A 125 -2.90 2.50 6.11
C MET A 125 -2.59 3.77 6.90
N ARG A 126 -2.08 4.83 6.28
CA ARG A 126 -1.94 6.15 6.93
C ARG A 126 -3.29 6.75 7.35
N HIS A 127 -4.39 6.27 6.76
CA HIS A 127 -5.76 6.67 7.10
C HIS A 127 -6.47 5.70 8.05
N MET A 128 -5.84 4.58 8.45
CA MET A 128 -6.38 3.67 9.45
C MET A 128 -6.34 4.29 10.86
N GLY A 129 -7.40 4.06 11.63
CA GLY A 129 -7.54 4.63 12.98
C GLY A 129 -6.39 4.24 13.91
N VAL A 130 -5.93 2.99 13.85
CA VAL A 130 -4.81 2.49 14.68
C VAL A 130 -3.50 3.22 14.36
N VAL A 131 -3.17 3.39 13.07
CA VAL A 131 -1.91 4.00 12.64
C VAL A 131 -1.89 5.50 12.99
N ARG A 132 -3.02 6.20 12.77
CA ARG A 132 -3.18 7.61 13.19
C ARG A 132 -3.06 7.76 14.71
N LEU A 133 -3.72 6.90 15.48
CA LEU A 133 -3.63 6.92 16.93
C LEU A 133 -2.18 6.73 17.41
N MET A 134 -1.45 5.76 16.84
CA MET A 134 -0.03 5.54 17.17
C MET A 134 0.82 6.77 16.81
N ARG A 135 0.59 7.37 15.64
CA ARG A 135 1.29 8.58 15.20
C ARG A 135 1.02 9.76 16.15
N ASP A 136 -0.23 9.95 16.57
CA ASP A 136 -0.62 11.00 17.51
C ASP A 136 0.01 10.82 18.89
N ILE A 137 0.11 9.59 19.40
CA ILE A 137 0.77 9.26 20.67
C ILE A 137 2.26 9.62 20.59
N ILE A 138 2.93 9.27 19.49
CA ILE A 138 4.33 9.64 19.25
C ILE A 138 4.49 11.16 19.16
N ALA A 139 3.62 11.84 18.41
CA ALA A 139 3.68 13.29 18.22
C ALA A 139 3.44 14.07 19.53
N ARG A 140 2.67 13.51 20.47
CA ARG A 140 2.51 14.08 21.84
C ARG A 140 3.71 13.84 22.75
N GLY A 141 4.72 13.09 22.28
CA GLY A 141 5.94 12.79 23.05
C GLY A 141 5.78 11.73 24.13
N GLU A 142 4.71 10.92 24.12
CA GLU A 142 4.42 9.96 25.20
C GLU A 142 5.45 8.82 25.35
N ILE A 143 6.27 8.60 24.34
CA ILE A 143 7.39 7.65 24.36
C ILE A 143 8.75 8.34 24.12
N GLY A 144 8.79 9.66 24.09
CA GLY A 144 9.97 10.42 23.68
C GLY A 144 10.28 10.21 22.18
N GLU A 145 11.54 10.31 21.80
CA GLU A 145 12.02 10.15 20.43
C GLU A 145 12.11 8.67 20.03
N PRO A 146 11.44 8.21 18.94
CA PRO A 146 11.55 6.82 18.46
C PRO A 146 13.00 6.42 18.16
N LYS A 147 13.43 5.24 18.64
CA LYS A 147 14.78 4.69 18.44
C LYS A 147 14.76 3.34 17.75
N THR A 148 13.71 2.53 17.95
CA THR A 148 13.56 1.27 17.23
C THR A 148 12.10 0.94 16.98
N VAL A 149 11.85 0.22 15.87
CA VAL A 149 10.51 -0.25 15.48
C VAL A 149 10.58 -1.73 15.12
N TRP A 150 9.68 -2.54 15.69
CA TRP A 150 9.51 -3.94 15.31
C TRP A 150 8.11 -4.17 14.78
N VAL A 151 8.02 -4.89 13.67
CA VAL A 151 6.73 -5.23 13.04
C VAL A 151 6.63 -6.74 12.86
N ARG A 152 5.49 -7.28 13.25
CA ARG A 152 5.08 -8.67 12.97
C ARG A 152 3.80 -8.66 12.17
N HIS A 153 3.80 -9.35 11.05
CA HIS A 153 2.62 -9.48 10.21
C HIS A 153 2.35 -10.95 9.91
N PHE A 154 1.38 -11.53 10.62
CA PHE A 154 0.85 -12.86 10.39
C PHE A 154 -0.34 -12.75 9.44
N VAL A 155 -0.31 -13.49 8.33
CA VAL A 155 -1.32 -13.43 7.28
C VAL A 155 -1.98 -14.79 7.15
N SER A 156 -2.99 -15.06 7.99
CA SER A 156 -3.66 -16.37 8.05
C SER A 156 -4.30 -16.81 6.73
N TYR A 157 -4.79 -15.85 5.96
CA TYR A 157 -5.37 -16.08 4.63
C TYR A 157 -4.33 -15.92 3.49
N GLY A 158 -3.04 -15.90 3.82
CA GLY A 158 -1.97 -15.62 2.87
C GLY A 158 -1.92 -16.59 1.70
N GLY A 159 -2.07 -17.89 1.98
CA GLY A 159 -2.10 -18.93 0.95
C GLY A 159 -3.24 -18.77 -0.04
N ASP A 160 -4.42 -18.36 0.43
CA ASP A 160 -5.58 -18.17 -0.45
C ASP A 160 -5.48 -16.85 -1.22
N TYR A 161 -5.09 -15.76 -0.55
CA TYR A 161 -5.06 -14.43 -1.18
C TYR A 161 -3.88 -14.24 -2.13
N TYR A 162 -2.67 -14.64 -1.70
CA TYR A 162 -1.45 -14.34 -2.46
C TYR A 162 -1.02 -15.50 -3.35
N PHE A 163 -1.24 -16.75 -2.96
CA PHE A 163 -0.72 -17.90 -3.68
C PHE A 163 -1.73 -18.55 -4.64
N LYS A 164 -3.00 -18.16 -4.60
CA LYS A 164 -4.02 -18.54 -5.59
C LYS A 164 -4.18 -17.50 -6.73
N ASP A 165 -3.43 -16.41 -6.74
CA ASP A 165 -3.55 -15.34 -7.75
C ASP A 165 -2.17 -14.88 -8.25
N TRP A 166 -2.15 -13.91 -9.17
CA TRP A 166 -0.98 -13.32 -9.80
C TRP A 166 0.08 -12.79 -8.81
N HIS A 167 -0.28 -12.57 -7.56
CA HIS A 167 0.64 -12.16 -6.50
C HIS A 167 1.76 -13.18 -6.23
N ALA A 168 1.54 -14.46 -6.61
CA ALA A 168 2.51 -15.55 -6.46
C ALA A 168 3.63 -15.52 -7.50
N ASP A 169 3.49 -14.71 -8.55
CA ASP A 169 4.43 -14.57 -9.65
C ASP A 169 5.36 -13.37 -9.42
N ARG A 170 6.66 -13.65 -9.23
CA ARG A 170 7.68 -12.61 -9.00
C ARG A 170 7.83 -11.62 -10.15
N THR A 171 7.47 -12.01 -11.36
CA THR A 171 7.55 -11.09 -12.52
C THR A 171 6.51 -9.99 -12.44
N ARG A 172 5.44 -10.19 -11.65
CA ARG A 172 4.33 -9.27 -11.46
C ARG A 172 4.39 -8.47 -10.17
N THR A 173 5.14 -8.96 -9.16
CA THR A 173 5.14 -8.38 -7.81
C THR A 173 6.53 -8.15 -7.24
N THR A 174 7.59 -8.66 -7.86
CA THR A 174 8.95 -8.78 -7.32
C THR A 174 9.03 -9.75 -6.15
N GLY A 175 8.16 -9.63 -5.15
CA GLY A 175 8.06 -10.49 -3.99
C GLY A 175 7.14 -9.88 -2.93
N LEU A 176 6.77 -10.66 -1.91
CA LEU A 176 5.83 -10.20 -0.89
C LEU A 176 6.46 -9.22 0.12
N LEU A 177 7.80 -9.15 0.22
CA LEU A 177 8.50 -8.05 0.94
C LEU A 177 8.35 -6.70 0.25
N LEU A 178 7.97 -6.66 -1.03
CA LEU A 178 7.55 -5.45 -1.72
C LEU A 178 6.03 -5.35 -1.71
N GLN A 179 5.34 -6.29 -2.32
CA GLN A 179 3.90 -6.21 -2.61
C GLN A 179 3.05 -6.06 -1.33
N LYS A 180 3.28 -6.92 -0.33
CA LYS A 180 2.52 -6.90 0.92
C LYS A 180 3.14 -5.95 1.93
N ALA A 181 4.48 -5.98 2.06
CA ALA A 181 5.15 -5.19 3.06
C ALA A 181 5.20 -3.68 2.75
N ALA A 182 4.96 -3.23 1.50
CA ALA A 182 4.94 -1.80 1.17
C ALA A 182 4.02 -0.98 2.11
N HIS A 183 2.89 -1.54 2.52
CA HIS A 183 2.02 -0.95 3.54
C HIS A 183 2.72 -0.75 4.88
N ASP A 184 3.36 -1.81 5.38
CA ASP A 184 3.96 -1.84 6.71
C ASP A 184 5.26 -1.01 6.74
N LEU A 185 6.03 -1.03 5.64
CA LEU A 185 7.25 -0.23 5.49
C LEU A 185 6.93 1.27 5.48
N ASP A 186 5.86 1.67 4.78
CA ASP A 186 5.38 3.04 4.82
C ASP A 186 4.95 3.47 6.23
N VAL A 187 4.24 2.60 6.96
CA VAL A 187 3.88 2.85 8.37
C VAL A 187 5.11 2.96 9.26
N VAL A 188 6.11 2.08 9.10
CA VAL A 188 7.39 2.17 9.83
C VAL A 188 8.06 3.52 9.59
N HIS A 189 8.18 3.93 8.33
CA HIS A 189 8.76 5.23 7.98
C HIS A 189 8.00 6.39 8.62
N TRP A 190 6.67 6.34 8.58
CA TRP A 190 5.83 7.41 9.12
C TRP A 190 5.88 7.50 10.65
N LEU A 191 5.86 6.35 11.36
CA LEU A 191 5.96 6.31 12.82
C LEU A 191 7.35 6.67 13.32
N ALA A 192 8.39 6.21 12.62
CA ALA A 192 9.78 6.49 12.96
C ALA A 192 10.25 7.90 12.54
N GLY A 193 9.57 8.54 11.60
CA GLY A 193 9.91 9.87 11.10
C GLY A 193 11.17 9.91 10.22
N GLY A 194 11.47 8.82 9.49
CA GLY A 194 12.62 8.71 8.59
C GLY A 194 12.45 7.60 7.57
N TYR A 195 13.26 7.55 6.54
CA TYR A 195 13.23 6.57 5.48
C TYR A 195 14.36 5.55 5.60
N THR A 196 14.10 4.31 5.15
CA THR A 196 15.15 3.28 5.08
C THR A 196 16.26 3.71 4.13
N LYS A 197 17.50 3.75 4.66
CA LYS A 197 18.71 3.99 3.85
C LYS A 197 19.52 2.72 3.60
N ARG A 198 19.36 1.69 4.44
CA ARG A 198 20.05 0.41 4.29
C ARG A 198 19.18 -0.73 4.78
N VAL A 199 19.21 -1.86 4.05
CA VAL A 199 18.36 -3.03 4.32
C VAL A 199 19.11 -4.33 4.09
N ASN A 200 18.78 -5.37 4.87
CA ASN A 200 19.08 -6.76 4.55
C ASN A 200 17.92 -7.67 4.97
N ALA A 201 17.82 -8.85 4.35
CA ALA A 201 16.71 -9.76 4.61
C ALA A 201 17.11 -11.23 4.42
N LEU A 202 16.34 -12.10 5.07
CA LEU A 202 16.30 -13.56 4.87
C LEU A 202 14.85 -13.98 4.65
N GLY A 203 14.63 -15.01 3.86
CA GLY A 203 13.29 -15.54 3.59
C GLY A 203 13.37 -16.72 2.64
N ASP A 204 12.26 -17.47 2.54
CA ASP A 204 12.19 -18.64 1.66
C ASP A 204 10.72 -18.96 1.33
N LEU A 205 10.52 -19.82 0.35
CA LEU A 205 9.24 -20.42 -0.02
C LEU A 205 9.16 -21.81 0.66
N MET A 206 8.72 -21.81 1.93
CA MET A 206 8.82 -22.98 2.80
C MET A 206 7.61 -23.91 2.75
N VAL A 207 6.41 -23.38 2.43
CA VAL A 207 5.15 -24.14 2.52
C VAL A 207 4.46 -24.27 1.17
N TYR A 208 4.27 -23.18 0.45
CA TYR A 208 3.43 -23.20 -0.76
C TYR A 208 4.15 -23.64 -2.04
N GLY A 209 5.47 -23.82 -2.00
CA GLY A 209 6.29 -24.17 -3.17
C GLY A 209 5.93 -25.50 -3.83
N ASP A 210 5.64 -26.51 -3.03
CA ASP A 210 5.41 -27.88 -3.47
C ASP A 210 3.92 -28.29 -3.49
N LEU A 211 3.00 -27.35 -3.20
CA LEU A 211 1.57 -27.65 -3.16
C LEU A 211 0.95 -27.68 -4.57
N PRO A 212 -0.23 -28.37 -4.74
CA PRO A 212 -0.88 -28.49 -6.04
C PRO A 212 -1.26 -27.14 -6.66
N ARG A 213 -0.92 -26.97 -7.92
CA ARG A 213 -1.12 -25.75 -8.73
C ARG A 213 -2.20 -26.01 -9.78
N ARG A 214 -2.89 -24.95 -10.20
CA ARG A 214 -3.76 -24.99 -11.37
C ARG A 214 -2.92 -25.10 -12.64
N GLU A 215 -3.52 -25.72 -13.67
CA GLU A 215 -2.96 -25.61 -15.02
C GLU A 215 -2.95 -24.13 -15.48
N PRO A 216 -2.00 -23.75 -16.33
CA PRO A 216 -2.04 -22.46 -17.01
C PRO A 216 -3.41 -22.16 -17.55
N ASP A 217 -3.93 -21.21 -17.91
CA ASP A 217 -5.25 -20.92 -18.52
C ASP A 217 -6.50 -21.37 -17.73
N THR A 218 -6.31 -22.06 -16.59
CA THR A 218 -7.45 -22.39 -15.73
C THR A 218 -7.87 -21.15 -14.92
N PRO A 219 -9.11 -20.68 -15.06
CA PRO A 219 -9.58 -19.55 -14.29
C PRO A 219 -9.49 -19.81 -12.79
N ARG A 220 -9.27 -18.76 -12.03
CA ARG A 220 -9.36 -18.80 -10.58
C ARG A 220 -10.79 -19.18 -10.17
N PRO A 221 -11.00 -20.14 -9.22
CA PRO A 221 -12.32 -20.54 -8.78
C PRO A 221 -13.14 -19.36 -8.24
N ASP A 222 -14.45 -19.38 -8.49
CA ASP A 222 -15.38 -18.44 -7.86
C ASP A 222 -15.36 -18.64 -6.34
N GLY A 223 -15.34 -17.54 -5.60
CA GLY A 223 -15.37 -17.59 -4.13
C GLY A 223 -14.04 -18.00 -3.47
N TRP A 224 -12.97 -18.09 -4.21
CA TRP A 224 -11.62 -18.47 -3.75
C TRP A 224 -11.15 -17.78 -2.45
N LEU A 225 -11.61 -16.55 -2.16
CA LEU A 225 -11.32 -15.83 -0.91
C LEU A 225 -12.16 -16.31 0.29
N LYS A 226 -13.08 -17.24 0.11
CA LYS A 226 -13.96 -17.74 1.17
C LYS A 226 -13.53 -19.10 1.72
N GLU A 227 -12.63 -19.77 1.03
CA GLU A 227 -12.09 -21.07 1.43
C GLU A 227 -10.80 -20.84 2.22
N PHE A 228 -10.88 -21.06 3.53
CA PHE A 228 -9.71 -20.99 4.42
C PHE A 228 -9.29 -22.42 4.75
N ASP A 229 -8.58 -23.05 3.83
CA ASP A 229 -8.05 -24.39 4.07
C ASP A 229 -7.00 -24.35 5.19
N TRP A 230 -7.16 -25.24 6.14
CA TRP A 230 -6.24 -25.41 7.26
C TRP A 230 -6.04 -26.90 7.61
N PRO A 231 -4.83 -27.38 7.84
CA PRO A 231 -3.54 -26.63 7.85
C PRO A 231 -3.15 -26.10 6.45
N PRO A 232 -2.17 -25.18 6.36
CA PRO A 232 -1.77 -24.57 5.08
C PRO A 232 -1.35 -25.60 4.01
N THR A 233 -0.91 -26.77 4.41
CA THR A 233 -0.54 -27.89 3.53
C THR A 233 -1.73 -28.58 2.84
N GLU A 234 -2.96 -28.33 3.27
CA GLU A 234 -4.19 -28.81 2.61
C GLU A 234 -4.63 -27.91 1.44
N ARG A 235 -3.98 -26.76 1.26
CA ARG A 235 -4.31 -25.86 0.16
C ARG A 235 -4.01 -26.44 -1.20
N HIS A 236 -4.87 -26.17 -2.13
CA HIS A 236 -4.82 -26.63 -3.52
C HIS A 236 -5.23 -25.49 -4.46
N ASP A 237 -5.22 -25.72 -5.76
CA ASP A 237 -5.57 -24.73 -6.78
C ASP A 237 -4.74 -23.45 -6.72
N LEU A 238 -3.46 -23.55 -6.30
CA LEU A 238 -2.54 -22.42 -6.30
C LEU A 238 -2.32 -21.90 -7.73
N HIS A 239 -1.82 -20.70 -7.86
CA HIS A 239 -1.45 -20.13 -9.15
C HIS A 239 -0.43 -21.04 -9.87
N HIS A 240 -0.49 -21.11 -11.19
CA HIS A 240 0.41 -21.97 -11.97
C HIS A 240 1.90 -21.59 -11.80
N VAL A 241 2.19 -20.33 -11.50
CA VAL A 241 3.50 -19.85 -11.04
C VAL A 241 3.42 -19.53 -9.55
N VAL A 242 4.30 -20.16 -8.76
CA VAL A 242 4.47 -19.88 -7.33
C VAL A 242 5.98 -19.83 -7.10
N ASP A 243 6.52 -18.63 -7.00
CA ASP A 243 7.97 -18.40 -6.90
C ASP A 243 8.36 -17.20 -6.02
N VAL A 244 7.39 -16.63 -5.28
CA VAL A 244 7.64 -15.64 -4.22
C VAL A 244 7.77 -16.31 -2.87
N GLU A 245 8.47 -15.69 -1.95
CA GLU A 245 8.72 -16.19 -0.60
C GLU A 245 7.46 -16.07 0.28
N ASP A 246 7.12 -17.13 1.04
CA ASP A 246 5.96 -17.18 1.95
C ASP A 246 6.31 -16.81 3.41
N VAL A 247 7.58 -16.72 3.72
CA VAL A 247 8.10 -16.19 5.00
C VAL A 247 9.33 -15.35 4.77
N SER A 248 9.44 -14.23 5.48
CA SER A 248 10.63 -13.36 5.41
C SER A 248 10.81 -12.50 6.66
N VAL A 249 12.06 -12.16 6.92
CA VAL A 249 12.51 -11.23 7.95
C VAL A 249 13.47 -10.24 7.32
N MET A 250 13.27 -8.95 7.58
CA MET A 250 14.20 -7.91 7.14
C MET A 250 14.59 -6.97 8.29
N ASN A 251 15.81 -6.43 8.21
CA ASN A 251 16.28 -5.36 9.07
C ASN A 251 16.52 -4.11 8.25
N MET A 252 16.23 -2.96 8.83
CA MET A 252 16.35 -1.64 8.22
C MET A 252 17.14 -0.70 9.12
N GLN A 253 18.00 0.10 8.53
CA GLN A 253 18.56 1.30 9.14
C GLN A 253 17.97 2.52 8.43
N LEU A 254 17.31 3.39 9.19
CA LEU A 254 16.72 4.61 8.66
C LEU A 254 17.74 5.74 8.65
N ASP A 255 17.48 6.77 7.85
CA ASP A 255 18.33 7.96 7.67
C ASP A 255 18.48 8.80 8.95
N ASN A 256 17.45 8.79 9.83
CA ASN A 256 17.46 9.43 11.14
C ASN A 256 18.10 8.57 12.26
N GLY A 257 18.68 7.42 11.92
CA GLY A 257 19.37 6.53 12.86
C GLY A 257 18.48 5.49 13.55
N VAL A 258 17.16 5.50 13.33
CA VAL A 258 16.26 4.45 13.84
C VAL A 258 16.61 3.11 13.21
N ILE A 259 16.62 2.05 14.04
CA ILE A 259 16.78 0.66 13.59
C ILE A 259 15.41 -0.02 13.61
N ALA A 260 15.03 -0.65 12.52
CA ALA A 260 13.74 -1.34 12.43
C ALA A 260 13.89 -2.77 11.93
N ALA A 261 12.95 -3.63 12.34
CA ALA A 261 12.81 -5.00 11.85
C ALA A 261 11.37 -5.27 11.43
N TYR A 262 11.20 -5.99 10.32
CA TYR A 262 9.90 -6.43 9.83
C TYR A 262 9.93 -7.92 9.57
N GLN A 263 8.88 -8.61 10.00
CA GLN A 263 8.69 -10.03 9.77
C GLN A 263 7.29 -10.29 9.23
N GLN A 264 7.19 -11.11 8.19
CA GLN A 264 5.91 -11.60 7.65
C GLN A 264 5.90 -13.11 7.53
N CYS A 265 4.71 -13.70 7.72
CA CYS A 265 4.45 -15.12 7.54
C CYS A 265 3.08 -15.29 6.90
N HIS A 266 2.99 -16.03 5.80
CA HIS A 266 1.76 -16.22 5.03
C HIS A 266 1.06 -17.56 5.29
N PHE A 267 1.50 -18.29 6.31
CA PHE A 267 0.97 -19.61 6.69
C PHE A 267 0.71 -19.75 8.21
N SER A 268 0.44 -18.63 8.90
CA SER A 268 0.06 -18.64 10.31
C SER A 268 -1.42 -19.00 10.50
N PRO A 269 -1.83 -19.55 11.68
CA PRO A 269 -3.22 -19.90 11.95
C PRO A 269 -4.13 -18.69 12.16
N ASP A 270 -3.56 -17.54 12.51
CA ASP A 270 -4.24 -16.30 12.88
C ASP A 270 -3.71 -15.10 12.11
N TYR A 271 -4.54 -14.07 12.02
CA TYR A 271 -4.13 -12.77 11.51
C TYR A 271 -3.65 -11.89 12.66
N PHE A 272 -2.46 -11.32 12.51
CA PHE A 272 -1.95 -10.35 13.46
C PHE A 272 -1.01 -9.35 12.80
N ARG A 273 -1.34 -8.07 12.88
CA ARG A 273 -0.47 -6.98 12.44
C ARG A 273 -0.12 -6.11 13.63
N ASN A 274 1.14 -6.15 14.03
CA ASN A 274 1.61 -5.54 15.26
C ASN A 274 2.83 -4.67 15.01
N TYR A 275 2.78 -3.45 15.51
CA TYR A 275 3.86 -2.49 15.52
C TYR A 275 4.26 -2.22 16.97
N THR A 276 5.53 -2.44 17.31
CA THR A 276 6.13 -2.05 18.58
C THR A 276 7.10 -0.93 18.32
N VAL A 277 6.89 0.26 18.89
CA VAL A 277 7.81 1.40 18.80
C VAL A 277 8.40 1.66 20.20
N ILE A 278 9.73 1.70 20.29
CA ILE A 278 10.43 2.04 21.51
C ILE A 278 11.17 3.37 21.29
N GLY A 279 10.87 4.33 22.13
CA GLY A 279 11.50 5.63 22.15
C GLY A 279 12.40 5.83 23.38
N THR A 280 12.88 7.05 23.57
CA THR A 280 13.78 7.41 24.68
C THR A 280 13.11 7.41 26.04
N GLU A 281 11.76 7.48 26.10
CA GLU A 281 11.01 7.64 27.34
C GLU A 281 9.91 6.60 27.51
N GLY A 282 9.73 5.68 26.54
CA GLY A 282 8.71 4.66 26.64
C GLY A 282 8.62 3.76 25.44
N ARG A 283 7.60 2.89 25.48
CA ARG A 283 7.25 1.94 24.42
C ARG A 283 5.76 2.03 24.15
N LEU A 284 5.37 2.01 22.89
CA LEU A 284 3.99 1.79 22.49
C LEU A 284 3.86 0.53 21.61
N GLU A 285 2.69 -0.10 21.66
CA GLU A 285 2.40 -1.31 20.89
C GLU A 285 0.91 -1.43 20.63
N ASN A 286 0.49 -1.80 19.38
CA ASN A 286 -0.91 -2.11 19.10
C ASN A 286 -1.21 -3.58 19.30
N PHE A 287 -2.44 -3.87 19.73
CA PHE A 287 -3.01 -5.20 19.92
C PHE A 287 -4.29 -5.30 19.09
N GLY A 288 -4.11 -5.61 17.80
CA GLY A 288 -5.12 -5.53 16.75
C GLY A 288 -5.04 -4.23 15.96
N ASP A 289 -5.75 -4.18 14.84
CA ASP A 289 -5.78 -3.04 13.91
C ASP A 289 -7.20 -2.59 13.52
N SER A 290 -8.20 -3.15 14.20
CA SER A 290 -9.62 -2.89 14.00
C SER A 290 -10.16 -1.85 14.98
N PRO A 291 -11.31 -1.20 14.69
CA PRO A 291 -12.01 -0.36 15.64
C PRO A 291 -12.28 -1.09 16.98
N GLY A 292 -12.02 -0.41 18.09
CA GLY A 292 -12.15 -0.96 19.45
C GLY A 292 -10.92 -1.71 19.97
N ASP A 293 -9.97 -2.09 19.11
CA ASP A 293 -8.70 -2.68 19.52
C ASP A 293 -7.84 -1.67 20.31
N GLU A 294 -6.72 -2.14 20.87
CA GLU A 294 -5.94 -1.37 21.82
C GLU A 294 -4.58 -0.95 21.28
N VAL A 295 -4.19 0.30 21.59
CA VAL A 295 -2.80 0.75 21.57
C VAL A 295 -2.37 0.99 23.02
N ARG A 296 -1.32 0.33 23.46
CA ARG A 296 -0.83 0.36 24.84
C ARG A 296 0.49 1.08 24.93
N VAL A 297 0.68 1.86 26.01
CA VAL A 297 1.89 2.65 26.27
C VAL A 297 2.45 2.28 27.63
N TRP A 298 3.76 2.07 27.70
CA TRP A 298 4.56 1.86 28.92
C TRP A 298 5.61 2.96 28.99
N ASN A 299 5.42 3.90 29.93
CA ASN A 299 6.30 5.07 30.10
C ASN A 299 6.53 5.51 31.55
N THR A 300 6.17 4.67 32.53
CA THR A 300 6.35 4.97 33.95
C THR A 300 7.64 4.36 34.51
N GLY A 301 8.78 4.68 33.90
CA GLY A 301 10.13 4.29 34.36
C GLY A 301 10.49 2.82 34.15
N PRO A 302 11.74 2.46 34.43
CA PRO A 302 12.23 1.10 34.23
C PRO A 302 11.64 0.16 35.29
N THR A 303 11.01 -0.92 34.84
CA THR A 303 10.44 -1.98 35.68
C THR A 303 10.81 -3.35 35.14
N GLY A 304 10.56 -4.41 35.89
CA GLY A 304 10.50 -5.76 35.33
C GLY A 304 9.39 -5.87 34.30
N TYR A 305 9.32 -6.98 33.55
CA TYR A 305 8.25 -7.21 32.58
C TYR A 305 6.87 -7.03 33.22
N ARG A 306 6.04 -6.21 32.59
CA ARG A 306 4.65 -5.98 32.97
C ARG A 306 3.75 -6.26 31.75
N LYS A 307 2.71 -7.07 31.98
CA LYS A 307 1.66 -7.31 31.00
C LYS A 307 0.78 -6.07 30.85
N ASP A 308 0.47 -5.43 31.96
CA ASP A 308 -0.40 -4.27 31.98
C ASP A 308 0.39 -3.01 31.61
N ALA A 309 -0.19 -2.22 30.69
CA ALA A 309 0.36 -0.94 30.26
C ALA A 309 0.03 0.18 31.27
N ASP A 310 0.81 1.26 31.23
CA ASP A 310 0.53 2.46 32.02
C ASP A 310 -0.69 3.21 31.46
N ILE A 311 -0.81 3.22 30.11
CA ILE A 311 -1.93 3.86 29.42
C ILE A 311 -2.45 2.91 28.34
N VAL A 312 -3.76 2.82 28.21
CA VAL A 312 -4.44 2.04 27.17
C VAL A 312 -5.36 2.98 26.38
N TYR A 313 -5.12 3.08 25.08
CA TYR A 313 -5.95 3.80 24.13
C TYR A 313 -6.79 2.81 23.35
N ARG A 314 -8.01 3.18 23.00
CA ARG A 314 -8.87 2.44 22.09
C ARG A 314 -8.78 3.00 20.69
N VAL A 315 -8.64 2.12 19.69
CA VAL A 315 -8.74 2.51 18.29
C VAL A 315 -10.14 3.07 18.04
N PRO A 316 -10.27 4.29 17.49
CA PRO A 316 -11.57 4.92 17.28
C PRO A 316 -12.53 4.07 16.44
N GLU A 317 -13.80 4.11 16.79
CA GLU A 317 -14.86 3.50 15.98
C GLU A 317 -14.88 4.12 14.57
N ALA A 318 -15.00 3.26 13.57
CA ALA A 318 -15.09 3.68 12.18
C ALA A 318 -15.93 2.67 11.38
N THR A 319 -16.62 3.16 10.37
CA THR A 319 -17.39 2.36 9.42
C THR A 319 -16.71 2.40 8.05
N GLY A 320 -17.01 1.43 7.21
CA GLY A 320 -16.46 1.34 5.86
C GLY A 320 -15.27 0.40 5.75
N SER A 321 -14.74 0.29 4.53
CA SER A 321 -13.62 -0.59 4.21
C SER A 321 -12.34 -0.16 4.92
N HIS A 322 -11.53 -1.13 5.39
CA HIS A 322 -10.30 -0.86 6.14
C HIS A 322 -10.50 0.14 7.32
N GLY A 323 -11.60 0.00 8.07
CA GLY A 323 -11.91 0.94 9.16
C GLY A 323 -12.12 2.38 8.68
N GLY A 324 -12.78 2.58 7.53
CA GLY A 324 -13.06 3.88 6.94
C GLY A 324 -11.84 4.54 6.25
N ALA A 325 -10.75 3.81 6.07
CA ALA A 325 -9.55 4.34 5.41
C ALA A 325 -9.78 4.62 3.92
N ASP A 326 -10.55 3.76 3.22
CA ASP A 326 -10.81 3.91 1.79
C ASP A 326 -11.64 5.19 1.50
N GLU A 327 -12.62 5.51 2.33
CA GLU A 327 -13.40 6.75 2.20
C GLU A 327 -12.55 7.99 2.49
N ARG A 328 -11.66 7.92 3.48
CA ARG A 328 -10.76 9.03 3.84
C ARG A 328 -9.73 9.30 2.77
N ILE A 329 -9.07 8.27 2.25
CA ILE A 329 -8.04 8.43 1.22
C ILE A 329 -8.63 8.96 -0.09
N ILE A 330 -9.82 8.49 -0.50
CA ILE A 330 -10.53 9.04 -1.67
C ILE A 330 -10.98 10.48 -1.43
N GLY A 331 -11.42 10.81 -0.22
CA GLY A 331 -11.75 12.19 0.16
C GLY A 331 -10.53 13.11 0.04
N GLU A 332 -9.37 12.67 0.50
CA GLU A 332 -8.11 13.43 0.35
C GLU A 332 -7.68 13.53 -1.11
N PHE A 333 -7.77 12.45 -1.89
CA PHE A 333 -7.48 12.49 -3.32
C PHE A 333 -8.37 13.51 -4.06
N CYS A 334 -9.69 13.50 -3.83
CA CYS A 334 -10.60 14.46 -4.46
C CYS A 334 -10.30 15.91 -4.06
N ARG A 335 -9.93 16.16 -2.79
CA ARG A 335 -9.44 17.48 -2.35
C ARG A 335 -8.15 17.85 -3.09
N PHE A 336 -7.19 16.93 -3.12
CA PHE A 336 -5.90 17.15 -3.77
C PHE A 336 -6.04 17.44 -5.27
N VAL A 337 -6.95 16.75 -5.98
CA VAL A 337 -7.25 17.04 -7.40
C VAL A 337 -7.76 18.47 -7.59
N ARG A 338 -8.55 19.00 -6.66
CA ARG A 338 -9.11 20.36 -6.76
C ARG A 338 -8.14 21.45 -6.32
N GLU A 339 -7.53 21.24 -5.17
CA GLU A 339 -6.86 22.30 -4.40
C GLU A 339 -5.33 22.16 -4.46
N GLY A 340 -4.81 20.95 -4.71
CA GLY A 340 -3.38 20.64 -4.58
C GLY A 340 -2.93 20.63 -3.11
N GLY A 341 -1.66 20.90 -2.90
CA GLY A 341 -1.03 21.01 -1.58
C GLY A 341 -0.58 19.65 -1.02
N VAL A 342 -0.09 19.65 0.22
CA VAL A 342 0.44 18.48 0.90
C VAL A 342 -0.68 17.48 1.23
N THR A 343 -0.37 16.20 1.12
CA THR A 343 -1.24 15.07 1.44
C THR A 343 -0.63 14.19 2.53
N ASP A 344 -1.46 13.45 3.27
CA ASP A 344 -0.98 12.50 4.28
C ASP A 344 -0.17 11.36 3.66
N THR A 345 -0.50 10.95 2.41
CA THR A 345 0.30 10.01 1.62
C THR A 345 1.24 10.78 0.70
N SER A 346 2.49 10.32 0.58
CA SER A 346 3.50 10.98 -0.24
C SER A 346 4.02 10.04 -1.33
N PRO A 347 4.12 10.50 -2.60
CA PRO A 347 4.78 9.71 -3.65
C PRO A 347 6.24 9.37 -3.31
N VAL A 348 6.95 10.25 -2.61
CA VAL A 348 8.29 9.98 -2.09
C VAL A 348 8.27 8.83 -1.09
N ALA A 349 7.36 8.86 -0.11
CA ALA A 349 7.22 7.78 0.87
C ALA A 349 6.86 6.44 0.20
N ALA A 350 6.02 6.48 -0.83
CA ALA A 350 5.67 5.31 -1.62
C ALA A 350 6.89 4.72 -2.35
N ARG A 351 7.69 5.56 -3.00
CA ARG A 351 8.95 5.15 -3.64
C ARG A 351 9.93 4.56 -2.61
N MET A 352 10.04 5.16 -1.42
CA MET A 352 10.95 4.68 -0.38
C MET A 352 10.51 3.34 0.20
N SER A 353 9.21 3.09 0.36
CA SER A 353 8.70 1.79 0.80
C SER A 353 8.92 0.70 -0.26
N VAL A 354 8.71 1.01 -1.55
CA VAL A 354 9.04 0.11 -2.66
C VAL A 354 10.53 -0.18 -2.69
N ALA A 355 11.39 0.82 -2.59
CA ALA A 355 12.84 0.65 -2.61
C ALA A 355 13.33 -0.27 -1.48
N ALA A 356 12.83 -0.05 -0.25
CA ALA A 356 13.16 -0.92 0.88
C ALA A 356 12.71 -2.36 0.63
N GLY A 357 11.47 -2.58 0.17
CA GLY A 357 10.92 -3.91 -0.11
C GLY A 357 11.61 -4.63 -1.28
N ALA A 358 11.89 -3.92 -2.39
CA ALA A 358 12.57 -4.48 -3.55
C ALA A 358 14.02 -4.91 -3.22
N LEU A 359 14.77 -4.03 -2.53
CA LEU A 359 16.14 -4.32 -2.15
C LEU A 359 16.23 -5.37 -1.04
N ALA A 360 15.25 -5.45 -0.13
CA ALA A 360 15.13 -6.55 0.81
C ALA A 360 14.86 -7.88 0.10
N THR A 361 13.98 -7.89 -0.90
CA THR A 361 13.72 -9.07 -1.74
C THR A 361 14.98 -9.50 -2.49
N ARG A 362 15.75 -8.56 -3.02
CA ARG A 362 17.04 -8.86 -3.62
C ARG A 362 18.03 -9.44 -2.61
N SER A 363 18.11 -8.82 -1.42
CA SER A 363 19.00 -9.26 -0.34
C SER A 363 18.75 -10.71 0.04
N LEU A 364 17.50 -11.10 0.30
CA LEU A 364 17.18 -12.47 0.70
C LEU A 364 17.55 -13.50 -0.39
N ARG A 365 17.37 -13.18 -1.67
CA ARG A 365 17.71 -14.05 -2.80
C ARG A 365 19.23 -14.14 -3.05
N GLU A 366 19.99 -13.18 -2.55
CA GLU A 366 21.47 -13.16 -2.62
C GLU A 366 22.13 -13.53 -1.27
N GLY A 367 21.40 -14.23 -0.37
CA GLY A 367 21.96 -14.78 0.88
C GLY A 367 22.10 -13.77 2.01
N GLY A 368 21.28 -12.72 2.03
CA GLY A 368 21.23 -11.74 3.12
C GLY A 368 22.23 -10.58 2.98
N VAL A 369 22.78 -10.36 1.78
CA VAL A 369 23.71 -9.24 1.51
C VAL A 369 23.00 -7.91 1.75
N PRO A 370 23.59 -6.97 2.51
CA PRO A 370 22.96 -5.67 2.74
C PRO A 370 23.05 -4.77 1.51
N TYR A 371 21.96 -3.99 1.28
CA TYR A 371 21.85 -3.01 0.21
C TYR A 371 21.56 -1.61 0.75
N ASP A 372 22.20 -0.60 0.18
CA ASP A 372 21.85 0.79 0.40
C ASP A 372 20.71 1.20 -0.53
N VAL A 373 19.72 1.90 0.01
CA VAL A 373 18.59 2.43 -0.75
C VAL A 373 19.08 3.66 -1.52
N PRO A 374 18.91 3.71 -2.86
CA PRO A 374 19.30 4.87 -3.64
C PRO A 374 18.54 6.13 -3.22
N GLU A 375 19.26 7.23 -3.07
CA GLU A 375 18.67 8.55 -2.82
C GLU A 375 17.78 8.97 -4.00
N LEU A 376 16.71 9.72 -3.69
CA LEU A 376 15.91 10.37 -4.71
C LEU A 376 16.59 11.69 -5.11
N GLU A 377 16.45 12.08 -6.39
CA GLU A 377 16.97 13.35 -6.86
C GLU A 377 16.40 14.51 -6.02
N PRO A 378 17.25 15.46 -5.57
CA PRO A 378 16.83 16.55 -4.67
C PRO A 378 15.69 17.41 -5.24
N GLU A 379 15.65 17.59 -6.55
CA GLU A 379 14.59 18.35 -7.23
C GLU A 379 13.23 17.64 -7.17
N LEU A 380 13.21 16.31 -7.30
CA LEU A 380 11.97 15.51 -7.14
C LEU A 380 11.50 15.56 -5.69
N LEU A 381 12.42 15.38 -4.74
CA LEU A 381 12.11 15.47 -3.32
C LEU A 381 11.47 16.82 -2.98
N ALA A 382 12.10 17.92 -3.39
CA ALA A 382 11.57 19.27 -3.15
C ALA A 382 10.20 19.51 -3.80
N TYR A 383 9.98 19.00 -5.01
CA TYR A 383 8.71 19.13 -5.71
C TYR A 383 7.54 18.41 -4.99
N PHE A 384 7.77 17.16 -4.59
CA PHE A 384 6.72 16.39 -3.92
C PHE A 384 6.47 16.85 -2.49
N ASP A 385 7.52 17.20 -1.74
CA ASP A 385 7.40 17.76 -0.38
C ASP A 385 6.75 19.14 -0.40
N GLY A 386 6.94 19.89 -1.48
CA GLY A 386 6.26 21.18 -1.74
C GLY A 386 4.79 21.04 -2.16
N GLY A 387 4.22 19.82 -2.22
CA GLY A 387 2.81 19.60 -2.55
C GLY A 387 2.50 19.67 -4.04
N GLN A 388 3.48 19.41 -4.90
CA GLN A 388 3.34 19.35 -6.37
C GLN A 388 2.74 20.65 -6.94
N LEU A 389 3.24 21.78 -6.49
CA LEU A 389 2.78 23.09 -6.97
C LEU A 389 3.22 23.32 -8.42
N PRO A 390 2.40 24.02 -9.24
CA PRO A 390 2.82 24.44 -10.58
C PRO A 390 4.13 25.20 -10.51
N ARG A 391 5.06 24.90 -11.42
CA ARG A 391 6.29 25.69 -11.56
C ARG A 391 6.00 27.00 -12.24
N GLU A 392 6.69 28.06 -11.84
CA GLU A 392 6.69 29.28 -12.62
C GLU A 392 7.34 29.01 -13.98
N ALA A 393 6.68 29.46 -15.06
CA ALA A 393 7.19 29.28 -16.42
C ALA A 393 8.52 30.03 -16.57
N GLY A 394 9.65 29.34 -16.42
CA GLY A 394 10.97 29.95 -16.59
C GLY A 394 12.12 29.36 -15.73
N GLU A 395 11.86 28.36 -14.86
CA GLU A 395 12.93 27.62 -14.15
C GLU A 395 13.30 26.28 -14.81
#